data_86e05d208527c1cf11294b1c282b36b2
#
_entry.id   86e05d208527c1cf11294b1c282b36b2
#
_cell.length_a   1.000
_cell.length_b   1.000
_cell.length_c   1.000
_cell.angle_alpha   90.00
_cell.angle_beta   90.00
_cell.angle_gamma   90.00
#
_symmetry.space_group_name_H-M   'P 1'
#
loop_
_entity.id
_entity.type
_entity.pdbx_description
1 polymer ?
#
loop_
_entity_poly.entity_id
_entity_poly.type
_entity_poly.pdbx_seq_one_letter_code
_entity_poly.pdbx_strand_id
1 'polypeptide(L)'
;MSTFSNIVRFIVKEGNEEKFLEVFNTFVMQEGENYSILVNTGEREYVAVGAWESEDAMINARPAMIDNLDQMRDLLEEISPELGVTDPRSGKIVLEWR
;
A
#
# COMPACT_ATOMS: atom_id res chain seq x y z
N MET A 1 6.94 15.12 10.88
CA MET A 1 8.09 14.27 10.53
C MET A 1 7.68 12.81 10.59
N SER A 2 8.07 12.04 9.60
CA SER A 2 7.68 10.64 9.52
C SER A 2 8.72 9.75 10.20
N THR A 3 8.28 8.74 10.95
CA THR A 3 9.19 7.80 11.62
C THR A 3 8.98 6.36 11.20
N PHE A 4 7.87 6.06 10.53
CA PHE A 4 7.55 4.70 10.11
C PHE A 4 6.97 4.70 8.71
N SER A 5 7.27 3.64 7.94
CA SER A 5 6.75 3.51 6.58
C SER A 5 6.14 2.13 6.39
N ASN A 6 5.00 2.07 5.73
CA ASN A 6 4.50 0.81 5.21
C ASN A 6 4.72 0.78 3.70
N ILE A 7 5.26 -0.33 3.23
CA ILE A 7 5.60 -0.54 1.83
C ILE A 7 4.95 -1.86 1.42
N VAL A 8 4.13 -1.82 0.38
CA VAL A 8 3.39 -3.01 -0.05
C VAL A 8 3.47 -3.15 -1.56
N ARG A 9 3.87 -4.33 -2.03
CA ARG A 9 3.92 -4.65 -3.45
C ARG A 9 2.67 -5.43 -3.84
N PHE A 10 2.14 -5.10 -5.02
CA PHE A 10 0.98 -5.77 -5.63
C PHE A 10 1.31 -6.18 -7.05
N ILE A 11 0.69 -7.25 -7.52
CA ILE A 11 0.65 -7.60 -8.94
C ILE A 11 -0.80 -7.60 -9.37
N VAL A 12 -1.14 -6.75 -10.34
CA VAL A 12 -2.51 -6.60 -10.81
C VAL A 12 -2.77 -7.63 -11.89
N LYS A 13 -3.94 -8.23 -11.89
CA LYS A 13 -4.35 -9.19 -12.92
C LYS A 13 -4.37 -8.50 -14.29
N GLU A 14 -4.03 -9.26 -15.33
CA GLU A 14 -4.04 -8.74 -16.70
C GLU A 14 -5.41 -8.16 -17.03
N GLY A 15 -5.40 -6.94 -17.59
CA GLY A 15 -6.63 -6.24 -17.99
C GLY A 15 -7.29 -5.45 -16.88
N ASN A 16 -6.80 -5.54 -15.62
CA ASN A 16 -7.43 -4.88 -14.48
C ASN A 16 -6.68 -3.65 -13.96
N GLU A 17 -5.62 -3.21 -14.65
CA GLU A 17 -4.81 -2.08 -14.15
C GLU A 17 -5.61 -0.78 -14.07
N GLU A 18 -6.42 -0.49 -15.07
CA GLU A 18 -7.24 0.72 -15.07
C GLU A 18 -8.21 0.72 -13.89
N LYS A 19 -8.89 -0.40 -13.66
CA LYS A 19 -9.81 -0.54 -12.54
C LYS A 19 -9.09 -0.44 -11.19
N PHE A 20 -7.91 -1.05 -11.09
CA PHE A 20 -7.08 -0.96 -9.89
C PHE A 20 -6.76 0.49 -9.55
N LEU A 21 -6.31 1.28 -10.54
CA LEU A 21 -5.97 2.68 -10.33
C LEU A 21 -7.20 3.51 -9.96
N GLU A 22 -8.34 3.25 -10.57
CA GLU A 22 -9.59 3.92 -10.22
C GLU A 22 -9.96 3.68 -8.76
N VAL A 23 -9.93 2.42 -8.31
CA VAL A 23 -10.27 2.07 -6.94
C VAL A 23 -9.27 2.69 -5.97
N PHE A 24 -7.97 2.54 -6.27
CA PHE A 24 -6.92 3.07 -5.40
C PHE A 24 -7.03 4.59 -5.22
N ASN A 25 -7.43 5.28 -6.29
CA ASN A 25 -7.57 6.74 -6.27
C ASN A 25 -8.74 7.23 -5.40
N THR A 26 -9.62 6.34 -4.95
CA THR A 26 -10.71 6.70 -4.04
C THR A 26 -10.30 6.67 -2.58
N PHE A 27 -9.13 6.10 -2.26
CA PHE A 27 -8.68 5.96 -0.89
C PHE A 27 -8.22 7.31 -0.35
N VAL A 28 -8.45 7.52 0.95
CA VAL A 28 -8.13 8.79 1.60
C VAL A 28 -7.00 8.59 2.62
N MET A 29 -6.27 9.68 2.87
CA MET A 29 -5.22 9.67 3.88
C MET A 29 -5.83 9.40 5.25
N GLN A 30 -5.14 8.56 6.02
CA GLN A 30 -5.53 8.22 7.37
C GLN A 30 -4.89 9.17 8.38
N GLU A 31 -5.45 9.22 9.60
CA GLU A 31 -4.87 10.03 10.67
C GLU A 31 -3.45 9.54 10.97
N GLY A 32 -2.51 10.46 11.03
CA GLY A 32 -1.10 10.15 11.27
C GLY A 32 -0.32 9.74 10.02
N GLU A 33 -0.97 9.65 8.88
CA GLU A 33 -0.31 9.40 7.61
C GLU A 33 0.10 10.74 7.00
N ASN A 34 1.40 10.91 6.75
CA ASN A 34 1.94 12.17 6.25
C ASN A 34 1.91 12.27 4.74
N TYR A 35 2.20 11.17 4.06
CA TYR A 35 2.03 11.08 2.60
C TYR A 35 1.93 9.62 2.17
N SER A 36 1.42 9.43 0.96
CA SER A 36 1.33 8.11 0.34
C SER A 36 1.54 8.26 -1.16
N ILE A 37 2.27 7.33 -1.74
CA ILE A 37 2.48 7.27 -3.18
C ILE A 37 2.27 5.85 -3.67
N LEU A 38 1.89 5.73 -4.93
CA LEU A 38 1.79 4.45 -5.62
C LEU A 38 2.72 4.52 -6.82
N VAL A 39 3.66 3.56 -6.90
CA VAL A 39 4.69 3.54 -7.93
C VAL A 39 4.47 2.32 -8.82
N ASN A 40 4.49 2.52 -10.13
CA ASN A 40 4.48 1.41 -11.09
C ASN A 40 5.93 0.97 -11.30
N THR A 41 6.27 -0.23 -10.85
CA THR A 41 7.63 -0.74 -10.82
C THR A 41 7.92 -1.78 -11.90
N GLY A 42 6.91 -2.16 -12.66
CA GLY A 42 7.07 -3.15 -13.71
C GLY A 42 5.74 -3.40 -14.39
N GLU A 43 5.70 -4.39 -15.28
CA GLU A 43 4.45 -4.75 -15.94
C GLU A 43 3.46 -5.28 -14.91
N ARG A 44 2.37 -4.57 -14.73
CA ARG A 44 1.31 -4.89 -13.76
C ARG A 44 1.79 -4.95 -12.30
N GLU A 45 3.00 -4.45 -12.03
CA GLU A 45 3.54 -4.43 -10.67
C GLU A 45 3.49 -3.02 -10.11
N TYR A 46 3.00 -2.90 -8.89
CA TYR A 46 2.87 -1.62 -8.20
C TYR A 46 3.36 -1.73 -6.77
N VAL A 47 3.95 -0.67 -6.28
CA VAL A 47 4.41 -0.57 -4.88
C VAL A 47 3.78 0.67 -4.26
N ALA A 48 3.03 0.47 -3.19
CA ALA A 48 2.46 1.55 -2.39
C ALA A 48 3.40 1.86 -1.24
N VAL A 49 3.69 3.14 -1.03
CA VAL A 49 4.54 3.61 0.06
C VAL A 49 3.76 4.65 0.85
N GLY A 50 3.54 4.37 2.14
CA GLY A 50 2.93 5.32 3.07
C GLY A 50 3.94 5.71 4.13
N ALA A 51 3.99 7.00 4.48
CA ALA A 51 4.86 7.50 5.54
C ALA A 51 4.00 8.01 6.69
N TRP A 52 4.31 7.58 7.91
CA TRP A 52 3.50 7.76 9.10
C TRP A 52 4.27 8.47 10.19
N GLU A 53 3.55 9.23 11.03
CA GLU A 53 4.15 9.87 12.21
C GLU A 53 4.80 8.84 13.14
N SER A 54 4.18 7.66 13.27
CA SER A 54 4.64 6.61 14.16
C SER A 54 4.12 5.25 13.70
N GLU A 55 4.71 4.20 14.22
CA GLU A 55 4.22 2.84 14.01
C GLU A 55 2.81 2.69 14.59
N ASP A 56 2.54 3.30 15.74
CA ASP A 56 1.22 3.23 16.38
C ASP A 56 0.14 3.83 15.48
N ALA A 57 0.43 4.94 14.81
CA ALA A 57 -0.52 5.56 13.86
C ALA A 57 -0.84 4.59 12.73
N MET A 58 0.17 3.90 12.18
CA MET A 58 -0.03 2.91 11.13
C MET A 58 -0.86 1.72 11.64
N ILE A 59 -0.55 1.24 12.84
CA ILE A 59 -1.29 0.13 13.45
C ILE A 59 -2.76 0.50 13.64
N ASN A 60 -3.03 1.72 14.11
CA ASN A 60 -4.39 2.20 14.32
C ASN A 60 -5.16 2.33 13.00
N ALA A 61 -4.47 2.53 11.88
CA ALA A 61 -5.10 2.63 10.57
C ALA A 61 -5.31 1.28 9.89
N ARG A 62 -4.80 0.18 10.46
CA ARG A 62 -4.92 -1.15 9.84
C ARG A 62 -6.33 -1.56 9.45
N PRO A 63 -7.36 -1.36 10.29
CA PRO A 63 -8.72 -1.73 9.88
C PRO A 63 -9.14 -1.04 8.58
N ALA A 64 -8.84 0.26 8.43
CA ALA A 64 -9.16 1.00 7.22
C ALA A 64 -8.34 0.49 6.03
N MET A 65 -7.05 0.15 6.24
CA MET A 65 -6.20 -0.39 5.19
C MET A 65 -6.67 -1.76 4.72
N ILE A 66 -7.16 -2.59 5.63
CA ILE A 66 -7.72 -3.90 5.29
C ILE A 66 -9.01 -3.72 4.48
N ASP A 67 -9.87 -2.79 4.87
CA ASP A 67 -11.08 -2.48 4.11
C ASP A 67 -10.75 -2.02 2.69
N ASN A 68 -9.72 -1.19 2.55
CA ASN A 68 -9.25 -0.74 1.26
C ASN A 68 -8.74 -1.92 0.42
N LEU A 69 -7.95 -2.79 1.01
CA LEU A 69 -7.43 -3.98 0.33
C LEU A 69 -8.59 -4.89 -0.12
N ASP A 70 -9.60 -5.06 0.72
CA ASP A 70 -10.74 -5.92 0.39
C ASP A 70 -11.46 -5.44 -0.88
N GLN A 71 -11.46 -4.13 -1.14
CA GLN A 71 -12.05 -3.58 -2.36
C GLN A 71 -11.24 -3.92 -3.61
N MET A 72 -9.98 -4.32 -3.46
CA MET A 72 -9.08 -4.58 -4.58
C MET A 72 -8.70 -6.04 -4.75
N ARG A 73 -9.02 -6.92 -3.79
CA ARG A 73 -8.52 -8.31 -3.80
C ARG A 73 -8.77 -9.04 -5.11
N ASP A 74 -9.95 -8.86 -5.68
CA ASP A 74 -10.33 -9.55 -6.93
C ASP A 74 -9.54 -9.06 -8.14
N LEU A 75 -8.89 -7.91 -8.02
CA LEU A 75 -8.08 -7.33 -9.10
C LEU A 75 -6.62 -7.75 -9.04
N LEU A 76 -6.21 -8.41 -7.93
CA LEU A 76 -4.82 -8.73 -7.67
C LEU A 76 -4.52 -10.20 -7.87
N GLU A 77 -3.32 -10.49 -8.39
CA GLU A 77 -2.84 -11.86 -8.51
C GLU A 77 -2.23 -12.32 -7.20
N GLU A 78 -2.32 -13.61 -6.94
CA GLU A 78 -1.57 -14.22 -5.84
C GLU A 78 -0.08 -14.17 -6.18
N ILE A 79 0.71 -13.55 -5.32
CA ILE A 79 2.17 -13.44 -5.50
C ILE A 79 2.82 -14.77 -5.18
N SER A 80 2.43 -15.38 -4.06
CA SER A 80 2.85 -16.71 -3.65
C SER A 80 1.84 -17.26 -2.64
N PRO A 81 1.82 -18.58 -2.40
CA PRO A 81 0.92 -19.13 -1.38
C PRO A 81 1.15 -18.54 0.02
N GLU A 82 2.39 -18.21 0.35
CA GLU A 82 2.75 -17.64 1.66
C GLU A 82 2.32 -16.18 1.79
N LEU A 83 2.50 -15.40 0.74
CA LEU A 83 2.21 -13.96 0.76
C LEU A 83 0.74 -13.64 0.46
N GLY A 84 0.08 -14.46 -0.35
CA GLY A 84 -1.23 -14.10 -0.87
C GLY A 84 -1.13 -13.01 -1.93
N VAL A 85 -1.99 -12.00 -1.84
CA VAL A 85 -2.07 -10.94 -2.87
C VAL A 85 -1.24 -9.70 -2.53
N THR A 86 -0.56 -9.67 -1.39
CA THR A 86 0.28 -8.54 -0.98
C THR A 86 1.65 -9.00 -0.51
N ASP A 87 2.66 -8.16 -0.74
CA ASP A 87 4.02 -8.37 -0.24
C ASP A 87 4.41 -7.15 0.59
N PRO A 88 4.11 -7.15 1.91
CA PRO A 88 4.41 -6.01 2.78
C PRO A 88 5.87 -6.00 3.21
N ARG A 89 6.46 -4.79 3.25
CA ARG A 89 7.86 -4.56 3.66
C ARG A 89 7.94 -3.32 4.53
N SER A 90 7.21 -3.30 5.62
CA SER A 90 7.13 -2.13 6.49
C SER A 90 8.32 -2.06 7.43
N GLY A 91 8.68 -0.84 7.84
CA GLY A 91 9.80 -0.64 8.76
C GLY A 91 9.96 0.81 9.18
N LYS A 92 10.97 1.04 10.02
CA LYS A 92 11.30 2.37 10.53
C LYS A 92 11.97 3.20 9.44
N ILE A 93 11.60 4.47 9.37
CA ILE A 93 12.32 5.44 8.54
C ILE A 93 13.58 5.83 9.33
N VAL A 94 14.74 5.53 8.78
CA VAL A 94 16.02 5.80 9.46
C VAL A 94 16.69 7.08 8.98
N LEU A 95 16.38 7.53 7.78
CA LEU A 95 16.86 8.79 7.19
C LEU A 95 15.75 9.36 6.32
N GLU A 96 15.59 10.66 6.38
CA GLU A 96 14.62 11.37 5.56
C GLU A 96 15.28 12.62 4.99
N TRP A 97 15.24 12.79 3.68
CA TRP A 97 15.75 13.99 3.00
C TRP A 97 14.59 14.90 2.63
N ARG A 98 14.81 16.20 2.81
CA ARG A 98 13.82 17.21 2.45
C ARG A 98 14.44 18.34 1.63
#